data_5b0867b1266be85c501f8d609ba76a00
#
_entry.id   5b0867b1266be85c501f8d609ba76a00
#
_cell.length_a   1.000
_cell.length_b   1.000
_cell.length_c   1.000
_cell.angle_alpha   90.00
_cell.angle_beta   90.00
_cell.angle_gamma   90.00
#
_symmetry.space_group_name_H-M   'P 1'
#
loop_
_entity.id
_entity.type
_entity.pdbx_description
1 polymer ?
#
loop_
_entity_poly.entity_id
_entity_poly.type
_entity_poly.pdbx_seq_one_letter_code
_entity_poly.pdbx_strand_id
1 'polypeptide(L)'
;MKNIYLDHGATSFPKAPGVADAVYEYMTEVGANISRGTYATAISAASVVLKTREMLMKLFNFNYGSEYVVFTPGVTFGLNQILRGCVRPGDNVVVSSLEHNAVMRPLVDMEKSGVTFSRIPADRDGITDPRDIEPLIQENTSLMVICHASNVCGTIFPLKEAAEVCRKHHIPLVVDASQTAGHYPIDFEELGLAALCVPGHKGLLGPQGIGATLFEPSFAADVRPLVMGGTGSFSDSEDMPVCMPDKFESGTMNLPGIYGLNAALKYTLKETVEKRRRQEMELTGQFIEGLSDAHVRICGTKDLEKRVGVVSLDFEYDDNAQAAYYLDSEFGIRTRTGMHCAPNAHKTIGTFPQGTVRFSFGYGTTAEDVEYAAYAVREVAE
;
A
#
# COMPACT_ATOMS: atom_id res chain seq x y z
N MET A 1 22.52 -19.02 14.88
CA MET A 1 21.35 -18.93 13.99
C MET A 1 21.34 -17.55 13.37
N LYS A 2 21.18 -17.42 12.04
CA LYS A 2 21.00 -16.10 11.39
C LYS A 2 19.68 -15.49 11.87
N ASN A 3 19.51 -14.18 11.69
CA ASN A 3 18.26 -13.47 12.01
C ASN A 3 17.90 -12.62 10.80
N ILE A 4 17.21 -13.24 9.85
CA ILE A 4 16.91 -12.66 8.55
C ILE A 4 15.43 -12.26 8.49
N TYR A 5 15.17 -11.00 8.18
CA TYR A 5 13.80 -10.46 8.07
C TYR A 5 13.36 -10.36 6.61
N LEU A 6 12.38 -11.18 6.22
CA LEU A 6 11.83 -11.24 4.87
C LEU A 6 10.31 -11.06 4.85
N ASP A 7 9.76 -10.23 5.76
CA ASP A 7 8.33 -9.88 5.82
C ASP A 7 8.08 -8.37 5.55
N HIS A 8 8.84 -7.76 4.64
CA HIS A 8 8.71 -6.34 4.27
C HIS A 8 7.33 -5.99 3.71
N GLY A 9 6.65 -6.93 3.07
CA GLY A 9 5.29 -6.76 2.58
C GLY A 9 4.24 -6.55 3.67
N ALA A 10 4.53 -6.93 4.93
CA ALA A 10 3.71 -6.59 6.08
C ALA A 10 4.10 -5.23 6.68
N THR A 11 5.38 -5.02 6.95
CA THR A 11 5.96 -3.74 7.38
C THR A 11 7.47 -3.77 7.12
N SER A 12 8.09 -2.67 6.76
CA SER A 12 9.54 -2.62 6.61
C SER A 12 10.27 -2.74 7.95
N PHE A 13 11.37 -3.49 7.98
CA PHE A 13 12.30 -3.54 9.10
C PHE A 13 13.71 -3.91 8.57
N PRO A 14 14.77 -3.12 8.93
CA PRO A 14 14.72 -1.89 9.73
C PRO A 14 13.98 -0.74 9.02
N LYS A 15 13.74 0.35 9.75
CA LYS A 15 13.24 1.60 9.19
C LYS A 15 14.37 2.38 8.52
N ALA A 16 14.03 3.39 7.71
CA ALA A 16 15.03 4.27 7.13
C ALA A 16 15.86 4.98 8.23
N PRO A 17 17.14 5.33 7.95
CA PRO A 17 17.95 6.08 8.89
C PRO A 17 17.27 7.37 9.34
N GLY A 18 17.37 7.69 10.63
CA GLY A 18 16.81 8.89 11.25
C GLY A 18 15.30 8.83 11.58
N VAL A 19 14.59 7.75 11.21
CA VAL A 19 13.15 7.63 11.52
C VAL A 19 12.91 7.56 13.02
N ALA A 20 13.63 6.69 13.72
CA ALA A 20 13.48 6.54 15.18
C ALA A 20 13.88 7.83 15.91
N ASP A 21 14.97 8.46 15.47
CA ASP A 21 15.48 9.71 16.07
C ASP A 21 14.47 10.85 15.88
N ALA A 22 13.86 10.99 14.71
CA ALA A 22 12.85 12.02 14.45
C ALA A 22 11.58 11.84 15.32
N VAL A 23 11.15 10.59 15.53
CA VAL A 23 10.02 10.29 16.44
C VAL A 23 10.40 10.63 17.87
N TYR A 24 11.61 10.25 18.30
CA TYR A 24 12.13 10.55 19.64
C TYR A 24 12.24 12.06 19.87
N GLU A 25 12.85 12.80 18.94
CA GLU A 25 12.98 14.27 18.99
C GLU A 25 11.61 14.95 19.15
N TYR A 26 10.62 14.53 18.34
CA TYR A 26 9.28 15.09 18.51
C TYR A 26 8.72 14.86 19.91
N MET A 27 8.86 13.67 20.46
CA MET A 27 8.27 13.31 21.76
C MET A 27 8.98 13.95 22.95
N THR A 28 10.28 14.24 22.85
CA THR A 28 11.09 14.76 23.96
C THR A 28 11.35 16.26 23.90
N GLU A 29 11.39 16.84 22.69
CA GLU A 29 11.87 18.21 22.51
C GLU A 29 10.83 19.14 21.86
N VAL A 30 9.95 18.61 20.98
CA VAL A 30 8.97 19.43 20.25
C VAL A 30 7.61 19.44 20.96
N GLY A 31 6.94 18.31 21.08
CA GLY A 31 5.69 18.06 21.81
C GLY A 31 4.52 19.01 21.48
N ALA A 32 4.57 19.73 20.38
CA ALA A 32 3.65 20.82 20.06
C ALA A 32 2.49 20.35 19.17
N ASN A 33 1.24 20.75 19.49
CA ASN A 33 0.12 20.65 18.55
C ASN A 33 0.16 21.86 17.59
N ILE A 34 -0.09 21.63 16.28
CA ILE A 34 0.05 22.64 15.22
C ILE A 34 -1.18 23.51 15.03
N SER A 35 -2.39 23.08 15.45
CA SER A 35 -3.66 23.66 15.01
C SER A 35 -3.86 25.13 15.39
N ARG A 36 -3.33 25.61 16.54
CA ARG A 36 -3.48 27.01 17.02
C ARG A 36 -2.28 27.53 17.80
N GLY A 37 -1.19 26.78 17.79
CA GLY A 37 0.03 27.21 18.49
C GLY A 37 0.73 28.35 17.74
N THR A 38 0.97 29.46 18.41
CA THR A 38 1.72 30.61 17.87
C THR A 38 3.17 30.65 18.35
N TYR A 39 3.58 29.68 19.15
CA TYR A 39 4.95 29.56 19.68
C TYR A 39 5.88 28.80 18.71
N ALA A 40 7.18 29.02 18.84
CA ALA A 40 8.18 28.59 17.88
C ALA A 40 8.14 27.08 17.53
N THR A 41 7.94 26.20 18.53
CA THR A 41 7.89 24.75 18.30
C THR A 41 6.63 24.34 17.52
N ALA A 42 5.48 25.01 17.70
CA ALA A 42 4.26 24.74 16.91
C ALA A 42 4.45 25.16 15.44
N ILE A 43 5.08 26.33 15.20
CA ILE A 43 5.40 26.79 13.84
C ILE A 43 6.39 25.84 13.16
N SER A 44 7.42 25.40 13.87
CA SER A 44 8.37 24.41 13.38
C SER A 44 7.69 23.08 13.01
N ALA A 45 6.80 22.58 13.88
CA ALA A 45 6.05 21.36 13.64
C ALA A 45 5.13 21.51 12.40
N ALA A 46 4.43 22.62 12.23
CA ALA A 46 3.64 22.90 11.05
C ALA A 46 4.49 22.91 9.75
N SER A 47 5.73 23.45 9.83
CA SER A 47 6.67 23.38 8.69
C SER A 47 7.07 21.94 8.35
N VAL A 48 7.25 21.05 9.33
CA VAL A 48 7.55 19.63 9.08
C VAL A 48 6.37 18.95 8.41
N VAL A 49 5.15 19.22 8.86
CA VAL A 49 3.90 18.71 8.23
C VAL A 49 3.83 19.13 6.77
N LEU A 50 4.00 20.42 6.47
CA LEU A 50 3.98 20.94 5.10
C LEU A 50 5.06 20.29 4.23
N LYS A 51 6.31 20.25 4.69
CA LYS A 51 7.41 19.61 3.96
C LYS A 51 7.17 18.12 3.70
N THR A 52 6.47 17.42 4.60
CA THR A 52 6.13 16.02 4.42
C THR A 52 5.12 15.84 3.29
N ARG A 53 4.11 16.73 3.20
CA ARG A 53 3.17 16.75 2.08
C ARG A 53 3.88 17.05 0.76
N GLU A 54 4.72 18.07 0.72
CA GLU A 54 5.52 18.46 -0.47
C GLU A 54 6.43 17.31 -0.96
N MET A 55 7.03 16.53 -0.05
CA MET A 55 7.81 15.36 -0.42
C MET A 55 6.96 14.23 -1.00
N LEU A 56 5.75 14.01 -0.50
CA LEU A 56 4.81 13.05 -1.09
C LEU A 56 4.35 13.52 -2.48
N MET A 57 4.04 14.82 -2.64
CA MET A 57 3.72 15.41 -3.95
C MET A 57 4.84 15.17 -4.97
N LYS A 58 6.08 15.46 -4.58
CA LYS A 58 7.25 15.23 -5.42
C LYS A 58 7.42 13.75 -5.78
N LEU A 59 7.23 12.85 -4.81
CA LEU A 59 7.45 11.40 -4.99
C LEU A 59 6.47 10.80 -6.00
N PHE A 60 5.25 11.31 -6.06
CA PHE A 60 4.17 10.76 -6.90
C PHE A 60 3.78 11.65 -8.08
N ASN A 61 4.57 12.68 -8.40
CA ASN A 61 4.26 13.68 -9.43
C ASN A 61 2.83 14.24 -9.28
N PHE A 62 2.50 14.69 -8.05
CA PHE A 62 1.21 15.26 -7.71
C PHE A 62 1.28 16.79 -7.77
N ASN A 63 0.62 17.42 -8.74
CA ASN A 63 0.78 18.85 -9.06
C ASN A 63 -0.36 19.74 -8.56
N TYR A 64 -1.24 19.22 -7.71
CA TYR A 64 -2.25 20.01 -7.02
C TYR A 64 -1.69 20.63 -5.72
N GLY A 65 -2.53 21.27 -4.92
CA GLY A 65 -2.11 21.88 -3.66
C GLY A 65 -1.76 20.85 -2.58
N SER A 66 -0.83 21.21 -1.68
CA SER A 66 -0.42 20.33 -0.56
C SER A 66 -1.57 20.00 0.40
N GLU A 67 -2.62 20.80 0.44
CA GLU A 67 -3.85 20.58 1.19
C GLU A 67 -4.60 19.33 0.74
N TYR A 68 -4.41 18.86 -0.50
CA TYR A 68 -5.02 17.63 -1.01
C TYR A 68 -4.21 16.38 -0.70
N VAL A 69 -3.09 16.49 -0.01
CA VAL A 69 -2.36 15.38 0.59
C VAL A 69 -2.82 15.20 2.03
N VAL A 70 -3.72 14.26 2.27
CA VAL A 70 -4.36 14.01 3.57
C VAL A 70 -3.63 12.92 4.33
N PHE A 71 -3.20 13.20 5.55
CA PHE A 71 -2.63 12.17 6.42
C PHE A 71 -3.71 11.26 7.00
N THR A 72 -3.44 9.97 6.99
CA THR A 72 -4.33 8.92 7.49
C THR A 72 -3.58 7.98 8.44
N PRO A 73 -4.25 7.25 9.34
CA PRO A 73 -3.61 6.20 10.13
C PRO A 73 -3.02 5.07 9.28
N GLY A 74 -3.38 4.98 8.01
CA GLY A 74 -2.93 3.99 7.03
C GLY A 74 -3.92 3.84 5.89
N VAL A 75 -3.55 3.03 4.89
CA VAL A 75 -4.31 2.84 3.64
C VAL A 75 -5.74 2.32 3.90
N THR A 76 -5.93 1.42 4.85
CA THR A 76 -7.27 0.92 5.20
C THR A 76 -8.24 2.05 5.56
N PHE A 77 -7.76 3.06 6.29
CA PHE A 77 -8.57 4.24 6.62
C PHE A 77 -8.87 5.07 5.36
N GLY A 78 -7.86 5.37 4.54
CA GLY A 78 -8.04 6.14 3.30
C GLY A 78 -9.04 5.48 2.33
N LEU A 79 -8.94 4.16 2.14
CA LEU A 79 -9.87 3.40 1.30
C LEU A 79 -11.31 3.41 1.87
N ASN A 80 -11.48 3.25 3.18
CA ASN A 80 -12.81 3.38 3.80
C ASN A 80 -13.36 4.80 3.68
N GLN A 81 -12.51 5.83 3.85
CA GLN A 81 -12.85 7.23 3.65
C GLN A 81 -13.43 7.45 2.24
N ILE A 82 -12.79 6.91 1.22
CA ILE A 82 -13.21 7.03 -0.17
C ILE A 82 -14.48 6.22 -0.40
N LEU A 83 -14.45 4.92 -0.18
CA LEU A 83 -15.57 4.02 -0.49
C LEU A 83 -16.86 4.46 0.19
N ARG A 84 -16.83 4.71 1.50
CA ARG A 84 -18.01 5.14 2.26
C ARG A 84 -18.37 6.61 2.00
N GLY A 85 -17.42 7.42 1.55
CA GLY A 85 -17.60 8.83 1.26
C GLY A 85 -18.25 9.11 -0.09
N CYS A 86 -17.97 8.32 -1.14
CA CYS A 86 -18.46 8.60 -2.50
C CYS A 86 -19.45 7.56 -3.06
N VAL A 87 -19.34 6.28 -2.70
CA VAL A 87 -20.21 5.21 -3.24
C VAL A 87 -21.60 5.23 -2.59
N ARG A 88 -22.65 5.06 -3.39
CA ARG A 88 -24.06 5.15 -2.98
C ARG A 88 -24.81 3.84 -3.28
N PRO A 89 -25.95 3.57 -2.61
CA PRO A 89 -26.85 2.49 -3.00
C PRO A 89 -27.23 2.58 -4.48
N GLY A 90 -27.12 1.46 -5.19
CA GLY A 90 -27.34 1.39 -6.64
C GLY A 90 -26.07 1.54 -7.48
N ASP A 91 -24.95 1.98 -6.91
CA ASP A 91 -23.68 2.07 -7.63
C ASP A 91 -23.04 0.70 -7.86
N ASN A 92 -22.23 0.62 -8.91
CA ASN A 92 -21.27 -0.45 -9.15
C ASN A 92 -19.84 0.05 -8.96
N VAL A 93 -19.00 -0.76 -8.31
CA VAL A 93 -17.57 -0.50 -8.15
C VAL A 93 -16.77 -1.59 -8.87
N VAL A 94 -15.86 -1.21 -9.74
CA VAL A 94 -14.96 -2.16 -10.41
C VAL A 94 -13.68 -2.32 -9.58
N VAL A 95 -13.30 -3.58 -9.32
CA VAL A 95 -12.12 -3.94 -8.53
C VAL A 95 -11.35 -5.09 -9.19
N SER A 96 -10.09 -5.30 -8.82
CA SER A 96 -9.36 -6.48 -9.29
C SER A 96 -9.75 -7.76 -8.52
N SER A 97 -9.45 -8.93 -9.08
CA SER A 97 -9.59 -10.20 -8.36
C SER A 97 -8.52 -10.40 -7.27
N LEU A 98 -7.52 -9.52 -7.21
CA LEU A 98 -6.39 -9.61 -6.29
C LEU A 98 -6.45 -8.63 -5.11
N GLU A 99 -7.61 -7.99 -4.90
CA GLU A 99 -7.78 -6.95 -3.88
C GLU A 99 -7.54 -7.44 -2.45
N HIS A 100 -6.95 -6.54 -1.66
CA HIS A 100 -6.81 -6.71 -0.22
C HIS A 100 -8.17 -6.50 0.50
N ASN A 101 -8.33 -7.07 1.68
CA ASN A 101 -9.52 -6.90 2.53
C ASN A 101 -9.81 -5.43 2.92
N ALA A 102 -8.86 -4.53 2.80
CA ALA A 102 -9.08 -3.09 3.00
C ALA A 102 -10.05 -2.49 1.96
N VAL A 103 -10.11 -3.07 0.75
CA VAL A 103 -11.07 -2.76 -0.30
C VAL A 103 -12.31 -3.65 -0.18
N MET A 104 -12.11 -4.97 -0.06
CA MET A 104 -13.21 -5.91 -0.20
C MET A 104 -14.18 -5.91 0.99
N ARG A 105 -13.71 -5.77 2.23
CA ARG A 105 -14.60 -5.79 3.41
C ARG A 105 -15.58 -4.62 3.44
N PRO A 106 -15.16 -3.36 3.17
CA PRO A 106 -16.12 -2.26 3.02
C PRO A 106 -17.14 -2.51 1.91
N LEU A 107 -16.72 -3.00 0.73
CA LEU A 107 -17.62 -3.28 -0.39
C LEU A 107 -18.65 -4.37 -0.07
N VAL A 108 -18.22 -5.49 0.50
CA VAL A 108 -19.11 -6.58 0.94
C VAL A 108 -20.11 -6.09 2.02
N ASP A 109 -19.69 -5.19 2.89
CA ASP A 109 -20.62 -4.58 3.85
C ASP A 109 -21.64 -3.66 3.15
N MET A 110 -21.20 -2.91 2.15
CA MET A 110 -22.05 -1.99 1.37
C MET A 110 -23.00 -2.70 0.41
N GLU A 111 -22.74 -3.97 0.03
CA GLU A 111 -23.71 -4.80 -0.73
C GLU A 111 -25.05 -4.90 0.01
N LYS A 112 -25.04 -4.92 1.34
CA LYS A 112 -26.26 -4.93 2.17
C LYS A 112 -27.13 -3.68 1.98
N SER A 113 -26.53 -2.62 1.44
CA SER A 113 -27.21 -1.35 1.15
C SER A 113 -27.49 -1.16 -0.35
N GLY A 114 -27.29 -2.20 -1.16
CA GLY A 114 -27.58 -2.16 -2.60
C GLY A 114 -26.43 -1.71 -3.50
N VAL A 115 -25.21 -1.61 -2.99
CA VAL A 115 -23.99 -1.43 -3.81
C VAL A 115 -23.64 -2.77 -4.47
N THR A 116 -23.17 -2.74 -5.70
CA THR A 116 -22.62 -3.91 -6.40
C THR A 116 -21.15 -3.72 -6.71
N PHE A 117 -20.42 -4.80 -7.00
CA PHE A 117 -19.06 -4.69 -7.50
C PHE A 117 -18.74 -5.77 -8.55
N SER A 118 -17.95 -5.39 -9.54
CA SER A 118 -17.46 -6.26 -10.62
C SER A 118 -15.97 -6.53 -10.41
N ARG A 119 -15.54 -7.79 -10.61
CA ARG A 119 -14.12 -8.16 -10.45
C ARG A 119 -13.46 -8.39 -11.80
N ILE A 120 -12.39 -7.64 -12.07
CA ILE A 120 -11.51 -7.86 -13.21
C ILE A 120 -10.76 -9.18 -12.94
N PRO A 121 -10.87 -10.19 -13.84
CA PRO A 121 -10.22 -11.46 -13.62
C PRO A 121 -8.69 -11.36 -13.76
N ALA A 122 -8.00 -12.31 -13.16
CA ALA A 122 -6.60 -12.57 -13.40
C ALA A 122 -6.39 -14.09 -13.53
N ASP A 123 -5.31 -14.49 -14.18
CA ASP A 123 -4.92 -15.89 -14.29
C ASP A 123 -4.27 -16.43 -12.99
N ARG A 124 -3.74 -17.67 -13.04
CA ARG A 124 -3.08 -18.30 -11.89
C ARG A 124 -1.76 -17.65 -11.48
N ASP A 125 -1.17 -16.86 -12.36
CA ASP A 125 0.01 -16.04 -12.08
C ASP A 125 -0.35 -14.62 -11.62
N GLY A 126 -1.64 -14.35 -11.45
CA GLY A 126 -2.17 -13.04 -11.07
C GLY A 126 -2.09 -12.01 -12.20
N ILE A 127 -1.87 -12.45 -13.44
CA ILE A 127 -1.80 -11.55 -14.60
C ILE A 127 -3.21 -11.24 -15.07
N THR A 128 -3.52 -9.95 -15.13
CA THR A 128 -4.77 -9.42 -15.71
C THR A 128 -4.58 -9.10 -17.18
N ASP A 129 -5.48 -9.60 -18.06
CA ASP A 129 -5.55 -9.13 -19.44
C ASP A 129 -6.25 -7.76 -19.46
N PRO A 130 -5.61 -6.69 -19.96
CA PRO A 130 -6.24 -5.37 -20.04
C PRO A 130 -7.58 -5.35 -20.79
N ARG A 131 -7.80 -6.28 -21.73
CA ARG A 131 -9.04 -6.40 -22.49
C ARG A 131 -10.25 -6.80 -21.63
N ASP A 132 -10.02 -7.37 -20.46
CA ASP A 132 -11.07 -7.78 -19.53
C ASP A 132 -11.58 -6.63 -18.65
N ILE A 133 -10.95 -5.44 -18.72
CA ILE A 133 -11.30 -4.28 -17.87
C ILE A 133 -12.59 -3.62 -18.39
N GLU A 134 -12.57 -3.17 -19.63
CA GLU A 134 -13.67 -2.37 -20.22
C GLU A 134 -15.03 -3.08 -20.23
N PRO A 135 -15.13 -4.40 -20.52
CA PRO A 135 -16.42 -5.11 -20.53
C PRO A 135 -17.14 -5.14 -19.16
N LEU A 136 -16.43 -4.84 -18.07
CA LEU A 136 -17.01 -4.81 -16.71
C LEU A 136 -17.61 -3.46 -16.34
N ILE A 137 -17.40 -2.43 -17.15
CA ILE A 137 -18.00 -1.11 -16.94
C ILE A 137 -19.50 -1.20 -17.26
N GLN A 138 -20.30 -0.80 -16.29
CA GLN A 138 -21.77 -0.72 -16.36
C GLN A 138 -22.20 0.74 -16.36
N GLU A 139 -23.45 1.01 -16.73
CA GLU A 139 -24.02 2.37 -16.74
C GLU A 139 -23.96 3.03 -15.34
N ASN A 140 -24.10 2.23 -14.28
CA ASN A 140 -24.02 2.66 -12.87
C ASN A 140 -22.64 2.49 -12.23
N THR A 141 -21.58 2.23 -13.01
CA THR A 141 -20.22 2.17 -12.46
C THR A 141 -19.78 3.57 -12.04
N SER A 142 -19.59 3.76 -10.74
CA SER A 142 -19.25 5.06 -10.16
C SER A 142 -17.78 5.19 -9.73
N LEU A 143 -17.06 4.07 -9.62
CA LEU A 143 -15.68 4.04 -9.13
C LEU A 143 -14.94 2.80 -9.62
N MET A 144 -13.64 2.94 -9.90
CA MET A 144 -12.70 1.83 -10.01
C MET A 144 -11.66 1.93 -8.89
N VAL A 145 -11.46 0.83 -8.14
CA VAL A 145 -10.47 0.76 -7.04
C VAL A 145 -9.55 -0.42 -7.28
N ILE A 146 -8.25 -0.15 -7.41
CA ILE A 146 -7.26 -1.15 -7.82
C ILE A 146 -6.09 -1.21 -6.84
N CYS A 147 -5.78 -2.40 -6.36
CA CYS A 147 -4.50 -2.71 -5.75
C CYS A 147 -3.42 -2.74 -6.85
N HIS A 148 -2.45 -1.82 -6.81
CA HIS A 148 -1.43 -1.68 -7.85
C HIS A 148 -0.55 -2.92 -8.00
N ALA A 149 -0.24 -3.60 -6.90
CA ALA A 149 0.42 -4.90 -6.93
C ALA A 149 -0.13 -5.80 -5.83
N SER A 150 -0.30 -7.07 -6.14
CA SER A 150 -0.81 -8.06 -5.19
C SER A 150 0.14 -8.25 -4.01
N ASN A 151 -0.37 -8.13 -2.79
CA ASN A 151 0.36 -8.45 -1.57
C ASN A 151 0.51 -9.97 -1.34
N VAL A 152 -0.09 -10.79 -2.22
CA VAL A 152 0.02 -12.26 -2.20
C VAL A 152 1.07 -12.72 -3.21
N CYS A 153 0.85 -12.50 -4.50
CA CYS A 153 1.72 -13.03 -5.55
C CYS A 153 2.75 -12.03 -6.09
N GLY A 154 2.68 -10.77 -5.68
CA GLY A 154 3.59 -9.72 -6.13
C GLY A 154 3.31 -9.18 -7.55
N THR A 155 2.39 -9.78 -8.30
CA THR A 155 2.08 -9.40 -9.67
C THR A 155 1.49 -7.99 -9.73
N ILE A 156 1.99 -7.17 -10.66
CA ILE A 156 1.58 -5.78 -10.87
C ILE A 156 0.36 -5.76 -11.80
N PHE A 157 -0.62 -4.93 -11.45
CA PHE A 157 -1.82 -4.70 -12.25
C PHE A 157 -1.53 -3.70 -13.38
N PRO A 158 -2.12 -3.85 -14.60
CA PRO A 158 -1.92 -2.95 -15.74
C PRO A 158 -2.67 -1.62 -15.53
N LEU A 159 -2.11 -0.73 -14.70
CA LEU A 159 -2.76 0.53 -14.32
C LEU A 159 -2.89 1.53 -15.47
N LYS A 160 -1.98 1.54 -16.43
CA LYS A 160 -2.05 2.49 -17.57
C LYS A 160 -3.30 2.21 -18.41
N GLU A 161 -3.54 0.95 -18.72
CA GLU A 161 -4.71 0.50 -19.47
C GLU A 161 -6.00 0.74 -18.69
N ALA A 162 -6.00 0.48 -17.38
CA ALA A 162 -7.15 0.81 -16.54
C ALA A 162 -7.43 2.32 -16.51
N ALA A 163 -6.39 3.14 -16.43
CA ALA A 163 -6.51 4.60 -16.47
C ALA A 163 -7.09 5.10 -17.80
N GLU A 164 -6.72 4.48 -18.93
CA GLU A 164 -7.30 4.77 -20.26
C GLU A 164 -8.79 4.44 -20.30
N VAL A 165 -9.18 3.27 -19.78
CA VAL A 165 -10.60 2.88 -19.67
C VAL A 165 -11.37 3.86 -18.77
N CYS A 166 -10.81 4.19 -17.61
CA CYS A 166 -11.43 5.14 -16.66
C CYS A 166 -11.64 6.53 -17.30
N ARG A 167 -10.63 7.05 -18.01
CA ARG A 167 -10.75 8.33 -18.73
C ARG A 167 -11.83 8.29 -19.82
N LYS A 168 -11.89 7.20 -20.61
CA LYS A 168 -12.87 7.02 -21.66
C LYS A 168 -14.31 7.01 -21.13
N HIS A 169 -14.54 6.43 -19.97
CA HIS A 169 -15.85 6.29 -19.35
C HIS A 169 -16.13 7.31 -18.25
N HIS A 170 -15.22 8.26 -18.02
CA HIS A 170 -15.33 9.29 -16.97
C HIS A 170 -15.52 8.71 -15.56
N ILE A 171 -14.85 7.58 -15.27
CA ILE A 171 -14.90 6.89 -13.97
C ILE A 171 -13.67 7.28 -13.16
N PRO A 172 -13.83 7.73 -11.89
CA PRO A 172 -12.71 7.96 -11.00
C PRO A 172 -11.89 6.69 -10.75
N LEU A 173 -10.55 6.78 -10.85
CA LEU A 173 -9.63 5.68 -10.55
C LEU A 173 -8.93 5.93 -9.22
N VAL A 174 -9.11 5.03 -8.26
CA VAL A 174 -8.45 5.02 -6.95
C VAL A 174 -7.44 3.88 -6.90
N VAL A 175 -6.24 4.18 -6.43
CA VAL A 175 -5.15 3.20 -6.36
C VAL A 175 -4.73 2.95 -4.91
N ASP A 176 -4.76 1.68 -4.51
CA ASP A 176 -4.07 1.16 -3.32
C ASP A 176 -2.61 0.85 -3.69
N ALA A 177 -1.70 1.74 -3.29
CA ALA A 177 -0.27 1.59 -3.53
C ALA A 177 0.47 0.90 -2.36
N SER A 178 -0.21 0.07 -1.57
CA SER A 178 0.38 -0.56 -0.38
C SER A 178 1.62 -1.40 -0.65
N GLN A 179 1.77 -1.94 -1.86
CA GLN A 179 2.91 -2.80 -2.23
C GLN A 179 3.80 -2.16 -3.30
N THR A 180 3.62 -0.85 -3.56
CA THR A 180 4.37 -0.18 -4.63
C THR A 180 4.92 1.17 -4.20
N ALA A 181 4.25 1.89 -3.29
CA ALA A 181 4.68 3.20 -2.84
C ALA A 181 6.11 3.20 -2.30
N GLY A 182 6.99 3.98 -2.95
CA GLY A 182 8.38 4.19 -2.55
C GLY A 182 9.40 3.20 -3.10
N HIS A 183 8.99 2.18 -3.86
CA HIS A 183 9.90 1.23 -4.54
C HIS A 183 9.42 0.79 -5.94
N TYR A 184 8.31 1.35 -6.41
CA TYR A 184 7.85 1.26 -7.79
C TYR A 184 7.38 2.65 -8.23
N PRO A 185 7.73 3.12 -9.45
CA PRO A 185 7.32 4.44 -9.93
C PRO A 185 5.80 4.52 -10.07
N ILE A 186 5.22 5.59 -9.55
CA ILE A 186 3.79 5.92 -9.70
C ILE A 186 3.71 7.39 -10.05
N ASP A 187 3.13 7.70 -11.20
CA ASP A 187 2.89 9.06 -11.66
C ASP A 187 1.40 9.36 -11.58
N PHE A 188 1.02 10.20 -10.61
CA PHE A 188 -0.37 10.55 -10.35
C PHE A 188 -1.03 11.25 -11.54
N GLU A 189 -0.30 12.18 -12.17
CA GLU A 189 -0.80 12.98 -13.30
C GLU A 189 -0.90 12.16 -14.58
N GLU A 190 0.14 11.38 -14.92
CA GLU A 190 0.14 10.51 -16.11
C GLU A 190 -1.02 9.52 -16.07
N LEU A 191 -1.27 8.93 -14.91
CA LEU A 191 -2.37 7.99 -14.69
C LEU A 191 -3.74 8.68 -14.58
N GLY A 192 -3.79 9.98 -14.30
CA GLY A 192 -5.05 10.71 -14.08
C GLY A 192 -5.84 10.15 -12.91
N LEU A 193 -5.17 9.91 -11.79
CA LEU A 193 -5.79 9.30 -10.62
C LEU A 193 -6.79 10.25 -9.94
N ALA A 194 -7.89 9.70 -9.45
CA ALA A 194 -8.81 10.41 -8.55
C ALA A 194 -8.27 10.41 -7.11
N ALA A 195 -7.64 9.31 -6.69
CA ALA A 195 -6.92 9.25 -5.42
C ALA A 195 -5.85 8.16 -5.41
N LEU A 196 -4.79 8.40 -4.61
CA LEU A 196 -3.69 7.46 -4.36
C LEU A 196 -3.55 7.24 -2.85
N CYS A 197 -3.73 6.01 -2.38
CA CYS A 197 -3.58 5.63 -0.97
C CYS A 197 -2.21 4.99 -0.72
N VAL A 198 -1.40 5.56 0.20
CA VAL A 198 -0.03 5.12 0.48
C VAL A 198 0.21 4.86 1.98
N PRO A 199 0.80 3.72 2.38
CA PRO A 199 1.17 3.45 3.77
C PRO A 199 2.55 4.02 4.07
N GLY A 200 2.73 4.62 5.24
CA GLY A 200 4.04 5.12 5.65
C GLY A 200 5.03 3.99 6.01
N HIS A 201 4.52 2.84 6.47
CA HIS A 201 5.33 1.83 7.17
C HIS A 201 5.86 0.68 6.30
N LYS A 202 5.52 0.63 5.01
CA LYS A 202 6.01 -0.38 4.05
C LYS A 202 7.13 0.20 3.20
N GLY A 203 6.97 0.26 1.88
CA GLY A 203 8.00 0.76 0.98
C GLY A 203 8.46 2.20 1.21
N LEU A 204 7.68 3.05 1.90
CA LEU A 204 8.14 4.37 2.34
C LEU A 204 9.07 4.34 3.56
N LEU A 205 9.26 3.19 4.23
CA LEU A 205 10.20 2.94 5.35
C LEU A 205 9.96 3.77 6.63
N GLY A 206 8.79 4.37 6.75
CA GLY A 206 8.38 5.18 7.91
C GLY A 206 7.71 4.37 9.03
N PRO A 207 7.18 5.04 10.06
CA PRO A 207 6.50 4.38 11.18
C PRO A 207 5.16 3.76 10.78
N GLN A 208 4.69 2.82 11.59
CA GLN A 208 3.29 2.37 11.57
C GLN A 208 2.36 3.49 12.10
N GLY A 209 1.06 3.39 11.80
CA GLY A 209 0.06 4.34 12.27
C GLY A 209 0.08 5.71 11.56
N ILE A 210 0.78 5.79 10.44
CA ILE A 210 0.78 6.95 9.53
C ILE A 210 0.81 6.47 8.07
N GLY A 211 0.07 7.15 7.23
CA GLY A 211 0.02 7.04 5.78
C GLY A 211 -0.55 8.32 5.20
N ALA A 212 -0.84 8.31 3.92
CA ALA A 212 -1.47 9.44 3.26
C ALA A 212 -2.43 8.98 2.15
N THR A 213 -3.39 9.84 1.83
CA THR A 213 -4.18 9.76 0.62
C THR A 213 -4.02 11.08 -0.14
N LEU A 214 -3.60 11.00 -1.39
CA LEU A 214 -3.52 12.14 -2.30
C LEU A 214 -4.82 12.16 -3.09
N PHE A 215 -5.52 13.29 -3.11
CA PHE A 215 -6.82 13.45 -3.76
C PHE A 215 -6.75 14.42 -4.93
N GLU A 216 -7.31 14.07 -6.06
CA GLU A 216 -7.66 15.04 -7.09
C GLU A 216 -8.72 16.00 -6.53
N PRO A 217 -8.62 17.33 -6.76
CA PRO A 217 -9.49 18.31 -6.11
C PRO A 217 -10.99 18.14 -6.34
N SER A 218 -11.43 17.84 -7.57
CA SER A 218 -12.86 17.65 -7.86
C SER A 218 -13.40 16.38 -7.21
N PHE A 219 -12.62 15.29 -7.23
CA PHE A 219 -12.98 14.06 -6.53
C PHE A 219 -13.03 14.27 -5.01
N ALA A 220 -12.07 15.00 -4.43
CA ALA A 220 -12.09 15.34 -3.00
C ALA A 220 -13.35 16.10 -2.60
N ALA A 221 -13.88 16.98 -3.48
CA ALA A 221 -15.10 17.73 -3.22
C ALA A 221 -16.32 16.82 -3.05
N ASP A 222 -16.42 15.73 -3.84
CA ASP A 222 -17.54 14.80 -3.86
C ASP A 222 -17.51 13.76 -2.73
N VAL A 223 -16.31 13.46 -2.18
CA VAL A 223 -16.16 12.49 -1.07
C VAL A 223 -16.64 13.11 0.25
N ARG A 224 -17.57 12.48 0.95
CA ARG A 224 -17.99 12.89 2.30
C ARG A 224 -16.98 12.43 3.35
N PRO A 225 -16.75 13.23 4.42
CA PRO A 225 -15.87 12.79 5.50
C PRO A 225 -16.41 11.55 6.22
N LEU A 226 -15.55 10.58 6.48
CA LEU A 226 -15.87 9.37 7.25
C LEU A 226 -15.91 9.67 8.75
N VAL A 227 -15.00 10.52 9.21
CA VAL A 227 -14.90 10.92 10.62
C VAL A 227 -15.13 12.43 10.70
N MET A 228 -16.06 12.82 11.54
CA MET A 228 -16.39 14.22 11.79
C MET A 228 -15.92 14.62 13.18
N GLY A 229 -15.33 15.80 13.31
CA GLY A 229 -14.79 16.29 14.60
C GLY A 229 -14.09 17.62 14.47
N GLY A 230 -13.52 18.11 15.55
CA GLY A 230 -12.77 19.36 15.54
C GLY A 230 -11.52 19.29 14.68
N THR A 231 -11.28 20.32 13.87
CA THR A 231 -10.14 20.41 12.94
C THR A 231 -9.13 21.49 13.36
N GLY A 232 -9.49 22.31 14.36
CA GLY A 232 -8.69 23.47 14.79
C GLY A 232 -8.97 24.74 13.96
N SER A 233 -9.75 24.64 12.88
CA SER A 233 -10.24 25.77 12.06
C SER A 233 -11.76 25.85 12.15
N PHE A 234 -12.36 27.00 11.76
CA PHE A 234 -13.82 27.21 11.69
C PHE A 234 -14.58 26.75 12.93
N SER A 235 -14.02 27.03 14.13
CA SER A 235 -14.57 26.54 15.41
C SER A 235 -15.82 27.31 15.88
N ASP A 236 -16.28 28.27 15.10
CA ASP A 236 -17.51 29.01 15.26
C ASP A 236 -18.71 28.34 14.59
N SER A 237 -18.50 27.27 13.83
CA SER A 237 -19.54 26.44 13.21
C SER A 237 -19.52 25.01 13.78
N GLU A 238 -20.71 24.38 13.89
CA GLU A 238 -20.88 22.96 14.17
C GLU A 238 -20.83 22.11 12.89
N ASP A 239 -20.87 22.74 11.72
CA ASP A 239 -20.73 22.05 10.44
C ASP A 239 -19.28 21.65 10.18
N MET A 240 -19.10 20.48 9.54
CA MET A 240 -17.77 20.03 9.14
C MET A 240 -17.21 20.96 8.04
N PRO A 241 -15.96 21.45 8.16
CA PRO A 241 -15.35 22.27 7.12
C PRO A 241 -15.31 21.53 5.77
N VAL A 242 -15.53 22.28 4.69
CA VAL A 242 -15.43 21.76 3.30
C VAL A 242 -14.05 21.96 2.71
N CYS A 243 -13.21 22.81 3.33
CA CYS A 243 -11.86 23.08 2.87
C CYS A 243 -10.90 21.93 3.22
N MET A 244 -9.97 21.71 2.33
CA MET A 244 -8.90 20.74 2.53
C MET A 244 -7.73 21.38 3.31
N PRO A 245 -7.00 20.61 4.11
CA PRO A 245 -7.17 19.20 4.44
C PRO A 245 -8.19 18.93 5.56
N ASP A 246 -8.74 19.98 6.18
CA ASP A 246 -9.57 19.92 7.38
C ASP A 246 -10.80 19.03 7.22
N LYS A 247 -11.35 18.97 6.00
CA LYS A 247 -12.46 18.09 5.64
C LYS A 247 -12.21 16.64 6.03
N PHE A 248 -10.95 16.15 5.96
CA PHE A 248 -10.60 14.77 6.19
C PHE A 248 -9.63 14.54 7.36
N GLU A 249 -9.10 15.60 7.96
CA GLU A 249 -8.13 15.51 9.07
C GLU A 249 -8.74 15.98 10.40
N SER A 250 -9.83 15.35 10.82
CA SER A 250 -10.45 15.64 12.11
C SER A 250 -9.63 15.06 13.27
N GLY A 251 -9.59 15.79 14.37
CA GLY A 251 -8.90 15.40 15.61
C GLY A 251 -7.45 15.83 15.66
N THR A 252 -6.70 15.25 16.59
CA THR A 252 -5.26 15.53 16.74
C THR A 252 -4.44 14.65 15.81
N MET A 253 -3.62 15.26 14.97
CA MET A 253 -2.75 14.57 14.03
C MET A 253 -1.68 13.71 14.75
N ASN A 254 -1.29 12.60 14.13
CA ASN A 254 -0.16 11.79 14.58
C ASN A 254 1.18 12.47 14.21
N LEU A 255 1.51 13.55 14.90
CA LEU A 255 2.74 14.30 14.64
C LEU A 255 4.02 13.47 14.82
N PRO A 256 4.17 12.60 15.86
CA PRO A 256 5.32 11.70 15.93
C PRO A 256 5.46 10.84 14.66
N GLY A 257 4.36 10.29 14.16
CA GLY A 257 4.34 9.51 12.92
C GLY A 257 4.72 10.33 11.69
N ILE A 258 4.28 11.59 11.61
CA ILE A 258 4.63 12.52 10.50
C ILE A 258 6.12 12.87 10.55
N TYR A 259 6.71 13.10 11.71
CA TYR A 259 8.15 13.35 11.87
C TYR A 259 8.97 12.15 11.38
N GLY A 260 8.59 10.94 11.79
CA GLY A 260 9.22 9.72 11.30
C GLY A 260 9.04 9.52 9.80
N LEU A 261 7.84 9.80 9.25
CA LEU A 261 7.59 9.73 7.80
C LEU A 261 8.39 10.79 7.03
N ASN A 262 8.56 12.00 7.59
CA ASN A 262 9.41 13.05 7.03
C ASN A 262 10.85 12.57 6.84
N ALA A 263 11.43 11.96 7.89
CA ALA A 263 12.79 11.40 7.82
C ALA A 263 12.88 10.27 6.77
N ALA A 264 11.88 9.39 6.73
CA ALA A 264 11.82 8.30 5.76
C ALA A 264 11.72 8.79 4.32
N LEU A 265 10.91 9.81 4.05
CA LEU A 265 10.76 10.41 2.71
C LEU A 265 12.03 11.12 2.24
N LYS A 266 12.75 11.80 3.13
CA LYS A 266 14.08 12.36 2.81
C LYS A 266 15.04 11.26 2.32
N TYR A 267 15.05 10.13 3.01
CA TYR A 267 15.86 8.98 2.60
C TYR A 267 15.39 8.41 1.26
N THR A 268 14.08 8.17 1.10
CA THR A 268 13.49 7.60 -0.13
C THR A 268 13.77 8.47 -1.35
N LEU A 269 13.62 9.79 -1.25
CA LEU A 269 13.91 10.73 -2.32
C LEU A 269 15.41 10.80 -2.66
N LYS A 270 16.30 10.62 -1.68
CA LYS A 270 17.76 10.58 -1.89
C LYS A 270 18.19 9.31 -2.61
N GLU A 271 17.65 8.16 -2.24
CA GLU A 271 18.01 6.86 -2.83
C GLU A 271 17.35 6.61 -4.18
N THR A 272 16.31 7.31 -4.52
CA THR A 272 15.40 7.19 -5.66
C THR A 272 14.61 5.87 -5.72
N VAL A 273 13.40 5.96 -6.27
CA VAL A 273 12.49 4.81 -6.42
C VAL A 273 13.08 3.78 -7.40
N GLU A 274 13.68 4.25 -8.49
CA GLU A 274 14.25 3.42 -9.55
C GLU A 274 15.44 2.58 -9.04
N LYS A 275 16.31 3.19 -8.22
CA LYS A 275 17.44 2.46 -7.61
C LYS A 275 16.94 1.38 -6.66
N ARG A 276 15.96 1.71 -5.82
CA ARG A 276 15.36 0.77 -4.87
C ARG A 276 14.65 -0.37 -5.58
N ARG A 277 13.87 -0.07 -6.63
CA ARG A 277 13.24 -1.10 -7.46
C ARG A 277 14.27 -2.05 -8.07
N ARG A 278 15.34 -1.51 -8.65
CA ARG A 278 16.39 -2.34 -9.25
C ARG A 278 16.98 -3.32 -8.24
N GLN A 279 17.39 -2.82 -7.07
CA GLN A 279 17.95 -3.65 -6.01
C GLN A 279 16.95 -4.73 -5.55
N GLU A 280 15.69 -4.38 -5.38
CA GLU A 280 14.65 -5.32 -4.98
C GLU A 280 14.41 -6.39 -6.05
N MET A 281 14.45 -6.04 -7.33
CA MET A 281 14.28 -6.99 -8.43
C MET A 281 15.51 -7.88 -8.62
N GLU A 282 16.71 -7.38 -8.40
CA GLU A 282 17.93 -8.21 -8.38
C GLU A 282 17.83 -9.30 -7.29
N LEU A 283 17.44 -8.93 -6.07
CA LEU A 283 17.24 -9.88 -4.96
C LEU A 283 16.10 -10.88 -5.26
N THR A 284 15.01 -10.39 -5.84
CA THR A 284 13.86 -11.23 -6.22
C THR A 284 14.23 -12.25 -7.28
N GLY A 285 15.00 -11.84 -8.29
CA GLY A 285 15.51 -12.72 -9.35
C GLY A 285 16.43 -13.80 -8.77
N GLN A 286 17.41 -13.43 -7.95
CA GLN A 286 18.29 -14.37 -7.26
C GLN A 286 17.52 -15.41 -6.43
N PHE A 287 16.48 -14.98 -5.71
CA PHE A 287 15.66 -15.90 -4.93
C PHE A 287 14.90 -16.89 -5.83
N ILE A 288 14.24 -16.39 -6.88
CA ILE A 288 13.48 -17.23 -7.82
C ILE A 288 14.41 -18.24 -8.53
N GLU A 289 15.58 -17.80 -8.97
CA GLU A 289 16.59 -18.67 -9.60
C GLU A 289 17.12 -19.73 -8.62
N GLY A 290 17.37 -19.33 -7.37
CA GLY A 290 17.82 -20.24 -6.30
C GLY A 290 16.81 -21.32 -5.90
N LEU A 291 15.56 -21.21 -6.37
CA LEU A 291 14.49 -22.18 -6.12
C LEU A 291 14.21 -23.11 -7.31
N SER A 292 15.03 -23.08 -8.36
CA SER A 292 14.80 -23.89 -9.58
C SER A 292 14.62 -25.39 -9.34
N ASP A 293 15.32 -25.93 -8.34
CA ASP A 293 15.33 -27.34 -7.98
C ASP A 293 14.52 -27.64 -6.69
N ALA A 294 13.81 -26.64 -6.15
CA ALA A 294 13.01 -26.81 -4.93
C ALA A 294 11.63 -27.40 -5.25
N HIS A 295 11.16 -28.33 -4.41
CA HIS A 295 9.81 -28.90 -4.52
C HIS A 295 8.74 -27.93 -3.97
N VAL A 296 8.69 -26.72 -4.52
CA VAL A 296 7.72 -25.66 -4.15
C VAL A 296 7.14 -25.00 -5.40
N ARG A 297 5.90 -24.59 -5.32
CA ARG A 297 5.28 -23.77 -6.36
C ARG A 297 5.49 -22.29 -6.04
N ILE A 298 6.17 -21.57 -6.94
CA ILE A 298 6.24 -20.11 -6.90
C ILE A 298 4.90 -19.55 -7.40
N CYS A 299 4.21 -18.77 -6.56
CA CYS A 299 2.94 -18.15 -6.88
C CYS A 299 3.16 -16.76 -7.50
N GLY A 300 2.49 -16.49 -8.62
CA GLY A 300 2.61 -15.26 -9.38
C GLY A 300 3.64 -15.34 -10.51
N THR A 301 3.65 -14.30 -11.34
CA THR A 301 4.55 -14.23 -12.50
C THR A 301 6.02 -14.26 -12.08
N LYS A 302 6.87 -14.95 -12.86
CA LYS A 302 8.33 -14.93 -12.72
C LYS A 302 8.99 -13.78 -13.50
N ASP A 303 8.21 -13.06 -14.32
CA ASP A 303 8.67 -11.90 -15.06
C ASP A 303 8.92 -10.73 -14.09
N LEU A 304 10.19 -10.36 -13.91
CA LEU A 304 10.62 -9.32 -12.95
C LEU A 304 10.11 -7.93 -13.31
N GLU A 305 9.77 -7.67 -14.58
CA GLU A 305 9.18 -6.39 -14.99
C GLU A 305 7.71 -6.27 -14.57
N LYS A 306 7.03 -7.40 -14.35
CA LYS A 306 5.60 -7.47 -14.01
C LYS A 306 5.34 -7.80 -12.54
N ARG A 307 6.32 -7.64 -11.67
CA ARG A 307 6.16 -7.93 -10.24
C ARG A 307 6.90 -6.96 -9.33
N VAL A 308 6.56 -6.98 -8.07
CA VAL A 308 7.31 -6.39 -6.96
C VAL A 308 8.04 -7.48 -6.17
N GLY A 309 8.88 -7.11 -5.22
CA GLY A 309 9.70 -8.01 -4.40
C GLY A 309 8.92 -8.83 -3.36
N VAL A 310 7.73 -9.28 -3.73
CA VAL A 310 6.88 -10.20 -2.95
C VAL A 310 6.87 -11.54 -3.68
N VAL A 311 7.35 -12.60 -3.04
CA VAL A 311 7.36 -13.96 -3.58
C VAL A 311 6.64 -14.87 -2.60
N SER A 312 5.52 -15.45 -3.00
CA SER A 312 4.81 -16.46 -2.23
C SER A 312 5.13 -17.86 -2.75
N LEU A 313 5.37 -18.76 -1.81
CA LEU A 313 5.62 -20.16 -2.06
C LEU A 313 4.48 -21.01 -1.50
N ASP A 314 4.08 -22.00 -2.26
CA ASP A 314 3.17 -23.07 -1.84
C ASP A 314 3.97 -24.37 -1.76
N PHE A 315 4.09 -24.90 -0.56
CA PHE A 315 4.72 -26.19 -0.28
C PHE A 315 3.68 -27.29 -0.52
N GLU A 316 3.48 -27.66 -1.78
CA GLU A 316 2.33 -28.47 -2.25
C GLU A 316 2.14 -29.80 -1.52
N TYR A 317 3.20 -30.35 -0.91
CA TYR A 317 3.20 -31.62 -0.20
C TYR A 317 3.25 -31.49 1.31
N ASP A 318 3.33 -30.23 1.83
CA ASP A 318 3.48 -29.91 3.25
C ASP A 318 2.49 -28.83 3.68
N ASP A 319 2.38 -28.65 5.00
CA ASP A 319 1.64 -27.54 5.58
C ASP A 319 2.47 -26.24 5.50
N ASN A 320 1.99 -25.27 4.74
CA ASN A 320 2.63 -23.95 4.62
C ASN A 320 2.92 -23.29 5.98
N ALA A 321 2.10 -23.51 7.01
CA ALA A 321 2.35 -22.98 8.34
C ALA A 321 3.50 -23.71 9.04
N GLN A 322 3.62 -25.00 8.84
CA GLN A 322 4.73 -25.80 9.37
C GLN A 322 6.05 -25.44 8.68
N ALA A 323 6.04 -25.28 7.35
CA ALA A 323 7.22 -24.83 6.60
C ALA A 323 7.70 -23.44 7.10
N ALA A 324 6.80 -22.49 7.29
CA ALA A 324 7.15 -21.18 7.85
C ALA A 324 7.71 -21.27 9.28
N TYR A 325 7.19 -22.16 10.10
CA TYR A 325 7.71 -22.42 11.44
C TYR A 325 9.15 -22.97 11.40
N TYR A 326 9.45 -23.92 10.54
CA TYR A 326 10.80 -24.46 10.39
C TYR A 326 11.78 -23.43 9.84
N LEU A 327 11.36 -22.59 8.88
CA LEU A 327 12.18 -21.49 8.38
C LEU A 327 12.60 -20.52 9.50
N ASP A 328 11.74 -20.24 10.47
CA ASP A 328 12.09 -19.39 11.62
C ASP A 328 12.90 -20.19 12.67
N SER A 329 12.43 -21.36 13.12
CA SER A 329 13.02 -22.10 14.24
C SER A 329 14.39 -22.69 13.93
N GLU A 330 14.61 -23.22 12.73
CA GLU A 330 15.86 -23.90 12.35
C GLU A 330 16.82 -22.97 11.60
N PHE A 331 16.29 -22.05 10.78
CA PHE A 331 17.11 -21.21 9.91
C PHE A 331 17.12 -19.71 10.32
N GLY A 332 16.23 -19.28 11.22
CA GLY A 332 16.13 -17.88 11.68
C GLY A 332 15.60 -16.93 10.60
N ILE A 333 14.76 -17.44 9.68
CA ILE A 333 14.19 -16.67 8.57
C ILE A 333 12.75 -16.32 8.88
N ARG A 334 12.48 -15.03 9.02
CA ARG A 334 11.16 -14.50 9.34
C ARG A 334 10.37 -14.20 8.08
N THR A 335 9.35 -14.99 7.84
CA THR A 335 8.41 -14.88 6.72
C THR A 335 6.98 -14.67 7.24
N ARG A 336 6.02 -14.64 6.34
CA ARG A 336 4.61 -14.59 6.71
C ARG A 336 3.84 -15.71 6.05
N THR A 337 3.00 -16.43 6.82
CA THR A 337 2.15 -17.50 6.27
C THR A 337 0.67 -17.16 6.33
N GLY A 338 -0.12 -17.84 5.49
CA GLY A 338 -1.58 -17.80 5.47
C GLY A 338 -2.17 -16.98 4.33
N MET A 339 -3.34 -16.37 4.59
CA MET A 339 -4.19 -15.72 3.57
C MET A 339 -3.81 -14.27 3.27
N HIS A 340 -2.83 -13.70 3.94
CA HIS A 340 -2.33 -12.32 3.75
C HIS A 340 -3.42 -11.24 3.62
N CYS A 341 -4.60 -11.46 4.24
CA CYS A 341 -5.78 -10.59 4.14
C CYS A 341 -6.32 -10.37 2.72
N ALA A 342 -6.10 -11.34 1.80
CA ALA A 342 -6.59 -11.28 0.42
C ALA A 342 -7.14 -12.65 -0.03
N PRO A 343 -8.24 -13.14 0.57
CA PRO A 343 -8.75 -14.49 0.29
C PRO A 343 -9.14 -14.70 -1.16
N ASN A 344 -9.60 -13.66 -1.86
CA ASN A 344 -9.95 -13.77 -3.28
C ASN A 344 -8.71 -13.90 -4.17
N ALA A 345 -7.60 -13.25 -3.82
CA ALA A 345 -6.33 -13.47 -4.51
C ALA A 345 -5.90 -14.95 -4.43
N HIS A 346 -6.02 -15.57 -3.25
CA HIS A 346 -5.72 -16.99 -3.09
C HIS A 346 -6.68 -17.90 -3.89
N LYS A 347 -7.96 -17.54 -4.03
CA LYS A 347 -8.89 -18.27 -4.93
C LYS A 347 -8.45 -18.15 -6.38
N THR A 348 -8.03 -16.96 -6.81
CA THR A 348 -7.57 -16.68 -8.17
C THR A 348 -6.31 -17.49 -8.50
N ILE A 349 -5.29 -17.47 -7.63
CA ILE A 349 -4.02 -18.18 -7.87
C ILE A 349 -4.05 -19.65 -7.45
N GLY A 350 -5.16 -20.16 -6.90
CA GLY A 350 -5.37 -21.57 -6.57
C GLY A 350 -4.67 -22.05 -5.29
N THR A 351 -4.51 -21.19 -4.28
CA THR A 351 -3.92 -21.50 -2.97
C THR A 351 -4.91 -21.35 -1.80
N PHE A 352 -6.21 -21.22 -2.12
CA PHE A 352 -7.26 -21.22 -1.11
C PHE A 352 -7.66 -22.66 -0.76
N PRO A 353 -7.87 -23.05 0.51
CA PRO A 353 -7.85 -22.22 1.73
C PRO A 353 -6.51 -22.22 2.50
N GLN A 354 -5.48 -22.94 2.05
CA GLN A 354 -4.21 -23.09 2.78
C GLN A 354 -3.40 -21.80 2.89
N GLY A 355 -3.50 -20.91 1.91
CA GLY A 355 -2.64 -19.75 1.82
C GLY A 355 -1.25 -20.09 1.28
N THR A 356 -0.24 -19.30 1.61
CA THR A 356 1.14 -19.45 1.14
C THR A 356 2.14 -19.03 2.21
N VAL A 357 3.41 -19.40 2.05
CA VAL A 357 4.53 -18.77 2.75
C VAL A 357 5.04 -17.60 1.90
N ARG A 358 4.94 -16.39 2.39
CA ARG A 358 5.30 -15.18 1.67
C ARG A 358 6.65 -14.65 2.12
N PHE A 359 7.56 -14.52 1.19
CA PHE A 359 8.82 -13.79 1.30
C PHE A 359 8.64 -12.41 0.71
N SER A 360 9.26 -11.40 1.29
CA SER A 360 9.28 -10.06 0.72
C SER A 360 10.58 -9.35 1.04
N PHE A 361 11.23 -8.87 -0.01
CA PHE A 361 12.54 -8.24 0.04
C PHE A 361 12.38 -6.72 0.15
N GLY A 362 13.37 -6.06 0.73
CA GLY A 362 13.32 -4.62 0.90
C GLY A 362 14.60 -4.05 1.49
N TYR A 363 14.50 -2.87 2.07
CA TYR A 363 15.63 -2.19 2.67
C TYR A 363 16.32 -3.04 3.74
N GLY A 364 17.62 -3.22 3.59
CA GLY A 364 18.45 -4.01 4.51
C GLY A 364 18.56 -5.50 4.17
N THR A 365 17.79 -6.01 3.20
CA THR A 365 17.98 -7.37 2.67
C THR A 365 19.26 -7.40 1.81
N THR A 366 20.09 -8.41 2.00
CA THR A 366 21.34 -8.61 1.24
C THR A 366 21.22 -9.81 0.28
N ALA A 367 22.11 -9.88 -0.71
CA ALA A 367 22.22 -11.03 -1.61
C ALA A 367 22.52 -12.35 -0.83
N GLU A 368 23.36 -12.25 0.22
CA GLU A 368 23.69 -13.40 1.08
C GLU A 368 22.48 -13.87 1.89
N ASP A 369 21.58 -12.96 2.31
CA ASP A 369 20.34 -13.34 2.99
C ASP A 369 19.40 -14.09 2.04
N VAL A 370 19.33 -13.66 0.80
CA VAL A 370 18.49 -14.27 -0.24
C VAL A 370 19.02 -15.65 -0.64
N GLU A 371 20.32 -15.79 -0.84
CA GLU A 371 20.96 -17.08 -1.13
C GLU A 371 20.72 -18.09 0.00
N TYR A 372 20.91 -17.65 1.24
CA TYR A 372 20.64 -18.48 2.41
C TYR A 372 19.16 -18.84 2.56
N ALA A 373 18.25 -17.90 2.23
CA ALA A 373 16.81 -18.17 2.26
C ALA A 373 16.41 -19.21 1.20
N ALA A 374 16.97 -19.13 0.00
CA ALA A 374 16.74 -20.13 -1.05
C ALA A 374 17.27 -21.52 -0.65
N TYR A 375 18.45 -21.57 -0.01
CA TYR A 375 18.97 -22.81 0.57
C TYR A 375 18.00 -23.39 1.63
N ALA A 376 17.57 -22.58 2.59
CA ALA A 376 16.68 -23.03 3.65
C ALA A 376 15.31 -23.52 3.11
N VAL A 377 14.78 -22.89 2.05
CA VAL A 377 13.55 -23.38 1.40
C VAL A 377 13.73 -24.76 0.80
N ARG A 378 14.87 -25.04 0.15
CA ARG A 378 15.16 -26.38 -0.39
C ARG A 378 15.22 -27.43 0.72
N GLU A 379 15.93 -27.15 1.82
CA GLU A 379 16.02 -28.07 2.98
C GLU A 379 14.67 -28.35 3.64
N VAL A 380 13.76 -27.37 3.66
CA VAL A 380 12.42 -27.53 4.25
C VAL A 380 11.46 -28.24 3.28
N ALA A 381 11.72 -28.18 1.98
CA ALA A 381 10.88 -28.79 0.94
C ALA A 381 11.30 -30.22 0.56
N GLU A 382 12.38 -30.77 1.16
CA GLU A 382 12.81 -32.18 1.02
C GLU A 382 12.00 -33.12 1.94
#